data_fa49ae36b033fb9ff2a1efe874937796
#
_entry.id   fa49ae36b033fb9ff2a1efe874937796
#
_cell.length_a   1.000
_cell.length_b   1.000
_cell.length_c   1.000
_cell.angle_alpha   90.00
_cell.angle_beta   90.00
_cell.angle_gamma   90.00
#
_symmetry.space_group_name_H-M   'P 1'
#
loop_
_entity.id
_entity.type
_entity.pdbx_description
1 polymer ?
#
loop_
_entity_poly.entity_id
_entity_poly.type
_entity_poly.pdbx_seq_one_letter_code
_entity_poly.pdbx_strand_id
1 'polypeptide(L)'
;VEHIMRDVNYGWLIRYIHANGASMFFLAVYIHIFRSLFYGSYKSPREIIWIIGIIIYLLMMAAAFMGYVLPWGQMSFWGATVITNLFSAIPLVGVGIVEWLWGGYSVDNPTLTRFFTLHYLIPFLILGLVVLHIWALHVPGNNNPIGIDVKKPSKDTVPFHPYIVIKDAFALLMFMIVFAFFVFYSP
;
A
#
# COMPACT_ATOMS: atom_id res chain seq x y z
N VAL A 1 -16.45 -9.66 -11.81
CA VAL A 1 -15.07 -10.01 -12.26
C VAL A 1 -15.13 -10.74 -13.60
N GLU A 2 -15.94 -11.78 -13.73
CA GLU A 2 -16.07 -12.59 -14.94
C GLU A 2 -16.37 -11.75 -16.18
N HIS A 3 -17.34 -10.86 -16.10
CA HIS A 3 -17.66 -9.92 -17.17
C HIS A 3 -16.47 -9.04 -17.56
N ILE A 4 -15.72 -8.52 -16.59
CA ILE A 4 -14.50 -7.72 -16.87
C ILE A 4 -13.47 -8.58 -17.60
N MET A 5 -13.28 -9.83 -17.17
CA MET A 5 -12.27 -10.73 -17.74
C MET A 5 -12.59 -11.14 -19.19
N ARG A 6 -13.88 -11.32 -19.54
CA ARG A 6 -14.29 -11.92 -20.80
C ARG A 6 -14.87 -10.95 -21.82
N ASP A 7 -15.68 -9.98 -21.35
CA ASP A 7 -16.50 -9.18 -22.25
C ASP A 7 -15.99 -7.75 -22.46
N VAL A 8 -15.12 -7.27 -21.53
CA VAL A 8 -14.53 -5.92 -21.64
C VAL A 8 -13.21 -5.99 -22.40
N ASN A 9 -13.05 -5.13 -23.41
CA ASN A 9 -11.81 -5.02 -24.16
C ASN A 9 -10.63 -4.71 -23.23
N TYR A 10 -9.60 -5.59 -23.24
CA TYR A 10 -8.45 -5.54 -22.34
C TYR A 10 -8.79 -5.63 -20.84
N GLY A 11 -10.01 -6.04 -20.48
CA GLY A 11 -10.43 -6.19 -19.09
C GLY A 11 -9.59 -7.22 -18.32
N TRP A 12 -9.17 -8.30 -18.98
CA TRP A 12 -8.22 -9.27 -18.41
C TRP A 12 -6.89 -8.62 -18.01
N LEU A 13 -6.38 -7.72 -18.84
CA LEU A 13 -5.12 -7.03 -18.56
C LEU A 13 -5.25 -6.09 -17.36
N ILE A 14 -6.33 -5.31 -17.30
CA ILE A 14 -6.63 -4.44 -16.15
C ILE A 14 -6.76 -5.28 -14.88
N ARG A 15 -7.46 -6.41 -14.94
CA ARG A 15 -7.64 -7.32 -13.80
C ARG A 15 -6.31 -7.88 -13.32
N TYR A 16 -5.45 -8.36 -14.22
CA TYR A 16 -4.15 -8.91 -13.85
C TYR A 16 -3.18 -7.84 -13.34
N ILE A 17 -3.14 -6.66 -13.94
CA ILE A 17 -2.37 -5.53 -13.43
C ILE A 17 -2.84 -5.17 -12.01
N HIS A 18 -4.15 -5.11 -11.77
CA HIS A 18 -4.70 -4.74 -10.48
C HIS A 18 -4.38 -5.78 -9.40
N ALA A 19 -4.62 -7.06 -9.66
CA ALA A 19 -4.41 -8.14 -8.70
C ALA A 19 -2.93 -8.35 -8.37
N ASN A 20 -2.09 -8.46 -9.39
CA ASN A 20 -0.64 -8.61 -9.20
C ASN A 20 -0.01 -7.31 -8.71
N GLY A 21 -0.54 -6.16 -9.15
CA GLY A 21 -0.12 -4.84 -8.67
C GLY A 21 -0.29 -4.68 -7.18
N ALA A 22 -1.40 -5.15 -6.61
CA ALA A 22 -1.63 -5.13 -5.17
C ALA A 22 -0.51 -5.88 -4.42
N SER A 23 -0.17 -7.10 -4.86
CA SER A 23 0.90 -7.91 -4.27
C SER A 23 2.27 -7.24 -4.41
N MET A 24 2.60 -6.74 -5.61
CA MET A 24 3.88 -6.08 -5.88
C MET A 24 4.02 -4.76 -5.13
N PHE A 25 2.93 -4.05 -4.91
CA PHE A 25 2.91 -2.82 -4.12
C PHE A 25 3.28 -3.08 -2.66
N PHE A 26 2.71 -4.12 -2.04
CA PHE A 26 3.09 -4.53 -0.69
C PHE A 26 4.54 -4.98 -0.61
N LEU A 27 5.02 -5.74 -1.58
CA LEU A 27 6.41 -6.19 -1.64
C LEU A 27 7.37 -4.99 -1.67
N ALA A 28 7.09 -4.01 -2.53
CA ALA A 28 7.88 -2.77 -2.62
C ALA A 28 7.86 -1.98 -1.30
N VAL A 29 6.68 -1.87 -0.66
CA VAL A 29 6.53 -1.16 0.61
C VAL A 29 7.25 -1.90 1.74
N TYR A 30 7.24 -3.22 1.80
CA TYR A 30 8.02 -3.98 2.78
C TYR A 30 9.52 -3.70 2.64
N ILE A 31 10.05 -3.74 1.43
CA ILE A 31 11.45 -3.40 1.17
C ILE A 31 11.74 -1.96 1.61
N HIS A 32 10.84 -1.03 1.31
CA HIS A 32 10.94 0.37 1.72
C HIS A 32 10.97 0.54 3.25
N ILE A 33 10.09 -0.15 3.98
CA ILE A 33 10.05 -0.12 5.44
C ILE A 33 11.33 -0.73 6.03
N PHE A 34 11.73 -1.91 5.56
CA PHE A 34 12.95 -2.57 6.05
C PHE A 34 14.21 -1.74 5.77
N ARG A 35 14.31 -1.12 4.58
CA ARG A 35 15.40 -0.18 4.29
C ARG A 35 15.43 0.97 5.30
N SER A 36 14.28 1.54 5.62
CA SER A 36 14.19 2.64 6.58
C SER A 36 14.59 2.22 8.00
N LEU A 37 14.27 1.00 8.40
CA LEU A 37 14.71 0.42 9.67
C LEU A 37 16.23 0.22 9.71
N PHE A 38 16.80 -0.39 8.66
CA PHE A 38 18.25 -0.62 8.57
C PHE A 38 19.05 0.68 8.60
N TYR A 39 18.56 1.74 7.95
CA TYR A 39 19.24 3.03 7.88
C TYR A 39 18.96 3.93 9.09
N GLY A 40 18.09 3.50 10.02
CA GLY A 40 17.67 4.34 11.13
C GLY A 40 16.89 5.58 10.70
N SER A 41 16.25 5.55 9.53
CA SER A 41 15.56 6.69 8.94
C SER A 41 14.26 7.07 9.68
N TYR A 42 13.87 6.32 10.70
CA TYR A 42 12.75 6.61 11.59
C TYR A 42 13.14 7.50 12.79
N LYS A 43 14.46 7.72 13.00
CA LYS A 43 14.98 8.52 14.10
C LYS A 43 14.96 10.01 13.78
N SER A 44 15.14 10.85 14.83
CA SER A 44 15.24 12.29 14.68
C SER A 44 16.22 12.70 13.57
N PRO A 45 15.85 13.68 12.74
CA PRO A 45 14.64 14.51 12.74
C PRO A 45 13.52 14.00 11.80
N ARG A 46 13.40 12.67 11.57
CA ARG A 46 12.53 12.05 10.55
C ARG A 46 11.32 11.31 11.11
N GLU A 47 10.98 11.52 12.37
CA GLU A 47 9.87 10.82 13.06
C GLU A 47 8.53 11.05 12.37
N ILE A 48 8.26 12.28 11.93
CA ILE A 48 7.00 12.63 11.23
C ILE A 48 6.88 11.87 9.91
N ILE A 49 7.99 11.71 9.17
CA ILE A 49 8.02 10.94 7.93
C ILE A 49 7.62 9.49 8.23
N TRP A 50 8.18 8.91 9.30
CA TRP A 50 7.87 7.55 9.72
C TRP A 50 6.39 7.39 10.11
N ILE A 51 5.86 8.32 10.93
CA ILE A 51 4.46 8.28 11.38
C ILE A 51 3.50 8.34 10.18
N ILE A 52 3.71 9.27 9.24
CA ILE A 52 2.89 9.35 8.02
C ILE A 52 3.00 8.04 7.23
N GLY A 53 4.19 7.48 7.11
CA GLY A 53 4.41 6.19 6.44
C GLY A 53 3.64 5.04 7.08
N ILE A 54 3.58 4.96 8.41
CA ILE A 54 2.77 3.96 9.13
C ILE A 54 1.28 4.15 8.86
N ILE A 55 0.79 5.38 8.84
CA ILE A 55 -0.62 5.67 8.52
C ILE A 55 -0.94 5.22 7.09
N ILE A 56 -0.06 5.52 6.12
CA ILE A 56 -0.20 5.05 4.74
C ILE A 56 -0.26 3.53 4.70
N TYR A 57 0.62 2.83 5.40
CA TYR A 57 0.67 1.38 5.43
C TYR A 57 -0.62 0.77 6.01
N LEU A 58 -1.16 1.32 7.10
CA LEU A 58 -2.43 0.88 7.68
C LEU A 58 -3.61 1.07 6.71
N LEU A 59 -3.65 2.21 6.02
CA LEU A 59 -4.67 2.47 5.00
C LEU A 59 -4.52 1.56 3.77
N MET A 60 -3.28 1.21 3.39
CA MET A 60 -3.03 0.23 2.34
C MET A 60 -3.56 -1.15 2.71
N MET A 61 -3.34 -1.61 3.95
CA MET A 61 -3.89 -2.87 4.44
C MET A 61 -5.42 -2.85 4.41
N ALA A 62 -6.03 -1.77 4.87
CA ALA A 62 -7.48 -1.60 4.82
C ALA A 62 -8.01 -1.62 3.37
N ALA A 63 -7.37 -0.88 2.46
CA ALA A 63 -7.75 -0.85 1.05
C ALA A 63 -7.62 -2.24 0.41
N ALA A 64 -6.52 -2.95 0.63
CA ALA A 64 -6.30 -4.27 0.06
C ALA A 64 -7.28 -5.31 0.62
N PHE A 65 -7.55 -5.29 1.92
CA PHE A 65 -8.53 -6.16 2.55
C PHE A 65 -9.93 -5.95 1.95
N MET A 66 -10.39 -4.71 1.91
CA MET A 66 -11.70 -4.41 1.33
C MET A 66 -11.76 -4.78 -0.16
N GLY A 67 -10.70 -4.54 -0.92
CA GLY A 67 -10.61 -4.93 -2.32
C GLY A 67 -10.68 -6.43 -2.55
N TYR A 68 -10.06 -7.22 -1.67
CA TYR A 68 -10.13 -8.69 -1.74
C TYR A 68 -11.54 -9.24 -1.45
N VAL A 69 -12.35 -8.52 -0.69
CA VAL A 69 -13.75 -8.89 -0.43
C VAL A 69 -14.64 -8.70 -1.67
N LEU A 70 -14.34 -7.75 -2.55
CA LEU A 70 -15.20 -7.36 -3.67
C LEU A 70 -15.50 -8.46 -4.69
N PRO A 71 -14.61 -9.41 -5.01
CA PRO A 71 -14.95 -10.54 -5.88
C PRO A 71 -16.09 -11.42 -5.34
N TRP A 72 -16.35 -11.35 -4.06
CA TRP A 72 -17.46 -12.03 -3.37
C TRP A 72 -17.48 -13.55 -3.51
N GLY A 73 -16.27 -14.14 -3.61
CA GLY A 73 -16.08 -15.60 -3.56
C GLY A 73 -16.09 -16.12 -2.12
N GLN A 74 -15.92 -17.44 -1.96
CA GLN A 74 -15.89 -18.09 -0.63
C GLN A 74 -14.81 -17.48 0.28
N MET A 75 -13.60 -17.29 -0.22
CA MET A 75 -12.51 -16.70 0.57
C MET A 75 -12.79 -15.23 0.90
N SER A 76 -13.42 -14.49 0.00
CA SER A 76 -13.80 -13.09 0.23
C SER A 76 -14.81 -12.97 1.34
N PHE A 77 -15.87 -13.77 1.30
CA PHE A 77 -16.96 -13.78 2.29
C PHE A 77 -16.47 -14.22 3.67
N TRP A 78 -15.79 -15.35 3.74
CA TRP A 78 -15.29 -15.87 5.02
C TRP A 78 -14.13 -15.05 5.57
N GLY A 79 -13.28 -14.51 4.71
CA GLY A 79 -12.23 -13.55 5.09
C GLY A 79 -12.84 -12.29 5.71
N ALA A 80 -13.85 -11.72 5.08
CA ALA A 80 -14.60 -10.57 5.64
C ALA A 80 -15.18 -10.90 7.00
N THR A 81 -15.89 -12.04 7.13
CA THR A 81 -16.52 -12.47 8.37
C THR A 81 -15.50 -12.62 9.51
N VAL A 82 -14.41 -13.32 9.28
CA VAL A 82 -13.39 -13.59 10.32
C VAL A 82 -12.66 -12.31 10.71
N ILE A 83 -12.15 -11.55 9.75
CA ILE A 83 -11.32 -10.37 10.02
C ILE A 83 -12.13 -9.27 10.70
N THR A 84 -13.35 -9.01 10.23
CA THR A 84 -14.19 -7.98 10.85
C THR A 84 -14.68 -8.41 12.24
N ASN A 85 -14.94 -9.71 12.44
CA ASN A 85 -15.35 -10.19 13.75
C ASN A 85 -14.25 -10.08 14.83
N LEU A 86 -12.98 -9.94 14.46
CA LEU A 86 -11.91 -9.68 15.42
C LEU A 86 -12.14 -8.39 16.23
N PHE A 87 -12.83 -7.41 15.65
CA PHE A 87 -13.20 -6.19 16.37
C PHE A 87 -14.16 -6.45 17.55
N SER A 88 -14.91 -7.56 17.56
CA SER A 88 -15.79 -7.92 18.67
C SER A 88 -15.03 -8.15 19.99
N ALA A 89 -13.72 -8.42 19.91
CA ALA A 89 -12.87 -8.57 21.09
C ALA A 89 -12.63 -7.25 21.87
N ILE A 90 -12.98 -6.11 21.28
CA ILE A 90 -12.84 -4.80 21.94
C ILE A 90 -13.93 -4.69 23.00
N PRO A 91 -13.56 -4.52 24.29
CA PRO A 91 -14.56 -4.44 25.35
C PRO A 91 -15.56 -3.30 25.14
N LEU A 92 -16.80 -3.53 25.49
CA LEU A 92 -17.94 -2.59 25.49
C LEU A 92 -18.45 -2.19 24.10
N VAL A 93 -17.58 -1.93 23.13
CA VAL A 93 -17.98 -1.34 21.83
C VAL A 93 -17.78 -2.31 20.65
N GLY A 94 -17.08 -3.41 20.83
CA GLY A 94 -16.63 -4.29 19.73
C GLY A 94 -17.78 -4.86 18.91
N VAL A 95 -18.82 -5.34 19.55
CA VAL A 95 -20.01 -5.88 18.84
C VAL A 95 -20.68 -4.79 17.99
N GLY A 96 -20.85 -3.60 18.56
CA GLY A 96 -21.42 -2.45 17.81
C GLY A 96 -20.56 -2.05 16.61
N ILE A 97 -19.23 -2.12 16.73
CA ILE A 97 -18.32 -1.87 15.59
C ILE A 97 -18.51 -2.92 14.50
N VAL A 98 -18.63 -4.19 14.87
CA VAL A 98 -18.85 -5.28 13.90
C VAL A 98 -20.18 -5.11 13.16
N GLU A 99 -21.28 -4.88 13.89
CA GLU A 99 -22.60 -4.63 13.30
C GLU A 99 -22.58 -3.37 12.40
N TRP A 100 -21.88 -2.33 12.82
CA TRP A 100 -21.69 -1.13 12.00
C TRP A 100 -20.90 -1.43 10.73
N LEU A 101 -19.81 -2.21 10.80
CA LEU A 101 -19.03 -2.61 9.62
C LEU A 101 -19.85 -3.46 8.65
N TRP A 102 -20.62 -4.41 9.17
CA TRP A 102 -21.45 -5.28 8.34
C TRP A 102 -22.68 -4.55 7.77
N GLY A 103 -23.20 -3.57 8.50
CA GLY A 103 -24.47 -2.92 8.18
C GLY A 103 -25.69 -3.78 8.48
N GLY A 104 -25.52 -4.71 9.43
CA GLY A 104 -26.50 -5.68 9.88
C GLY A 104 -25.87 -6.69 10.82
N TYR A 105 -26.49 -7.84 11.00
CA TYR A 105 -26.06 -8.88 11.94
C TYR A 105 -25.16 -9.95 11.28
N SER A 106 -24.92 -9.83 10.00
CA SER A 106 -24.04 -10.73 9.23
C SER A 106 -23.39 -9.99 8.07
N VAL A 107 -22.31 -10.56 7.53
CA VAL A 107 -21.70 -10.10 6.28
C VAL A 107 -22.68 -10.35 5.14
N ASP A 108 -23.10 -9.30 4.44
CA ASP A 108 -24.06 -9.36 3.34
C ASP A 108 -23.89 -8.14 2.41
N ASN A 109 -24.83 -7.91 1.52
CA ASN A 109 -24.83 -6.83 0.54
C ASN A 109 -24.51 -5.43 1.11
N PRO A 110 -25.02 -5.02 2.30
CA PRO A 110 -24.61 -3.74 2.91
C PRO A 110 -23.10 -3.67 3.19
N THR A 111 -22.50 -4.78 3.63
CA THR A 111 -21.04 -4.87 3.83
C THR A 111 -20.30 -4.67 2.53
N LEU A 112 -20.73 -5.38 1.48
CA LEU A 112 -20.12 -5.30 0.15
C LEU A 112 -20.16 -3.86 -0.40
N THR A 113 -21.30 -3.19 -0.29
CA THR A 113 -21.46 -1.80 -0.77
C THR A 113 -20.54 -0.83 -0.03
N ARG A 114 -20.42 -0.97 1.30
CA ARG A 114 -19.53 -0.13 2.12
C ARG A 114 -18.08 -0.37 1.77
N PHE A 115 -17.68 -1.62 1.61
CA PHE A 115 -16.32 -1.99 1.28
C PHE A 115 -15.94 -1.52 -0.14
N PHE A 116 -16.87 -1.59 -1.10
CA PHE A 116 -16.65 -1.01 -2.41
C PHE A 116 -16.38 0.50 -2.33
N THR A 117 -17.22 1.23 -1.61
CA THR A 117 -17.08 2.68 -1.46
C THR A 117 -15.73 3.05 -0.81
N LEU A 118 -15.39 2.37 0.29
CA LEU A 118 -14.14 2.64 1.00
C LEU A 118 -12.91 2.21 0.19
N HIS A 119 -12.97 1.07 -0.51
CA HIS A 119 -11.90 0.64 -1.40
C HIS A 119 -11.63 1.65 -2.51
N TYR A 120 -12.66 2.28 -3.02
CA TYR A 120 -12.54 3.35 -4.03
C TYR A 120 -11.97 4.65 -3.44
N LEU A 121 -12.40 5.06 -2.24
CA LEU A 121 -12.03 6.35 -1.64
C LEU A 121 -10.64 6.34 -0.99
N ILE A 122 -10.28 5.27 -0.29
CA ILE A 122 -9.02 5.18 0.48
C ILE A 122 -7.77 5.40 -0.39
N PRO A 123 -7.66 4.90 -1.63
CA PRO A 123 -6.51 5.18 -2.47
C PRO A 123 -6.27 6.67 -2.73
N PHE A 124 -7.30 7.49 -2.83
CA PHE A 124 -7.14 8.95 -2.98
C PHE A 124 -6.65 9.60 -1.69
N LEU A 125 -7.09 9.10 -0.53
CA LEU A 125 -6.57 9.54 0.76
C LEU A 125 -5.08 9.16 0.90
N ILE A 126 -4.72 7.93 0.51
CA ILE A 126 -3.32 7.47 0.46
C ILE A 126 -2.50 8.38 -0.45
N LEU A 127 -3.00 8.73 -1.64
CA LEU A 127 -2.30 9.63 -2.55
C LEU A 127 -2.00 10.98 -1.90
N GLY A 128 -2.98 11.57 -1.20
CA GLY A 128 -2.77 12.81 -0.45
C GLY A 128 -1.72 12.67 0.65
N LEU A 129 -1.74 11.57 1.39
CA LEU A 129 -0.75 11.28 2.42
C LEU A 129 0.65 11.00 1.84
N VAL A 130 0.75 10.39 0.66
CA VAL A 130 2.03 10.22 -0.04
C VAL A 130 2.64 11.56 -0.41
N VAL A 131 1.84 12.53 -0.88
CA VAL A 131 2.33 13.90 -1.12
C VAL A 131 2.88 14.51 0.16
N LEU A 132 2.16 14.39 1.28
CA LEU A 132 2.63 14.87 2.58
C LEU A 132 3.89 14.11 3.06
N HIS A 133 3.99 12.82 2.81
CA HIS A 133 5.14 12.00 3.16
C HIS A 133 6.41 12.43 2.43
N ILE A 134 6.29 12.71 1.14
CA ILE A 134 7.40 13.21 0.31
C ILE A 134 7.75 14.65 0.70
N TRP A 135 6.76 15.50 0.96
CA TRP A 135 7.00 16.85 1.45
C TRP A 135 7.75 16.84 2.78
N ALA A 136 7.30 16.02 3.74
CA ALA A 136 7.97 15.86 5.03
C ALA A 136 9.42 15.39 4.90
N LEU A 137 9.73 14.54 3.89
CA LEU A 137 11.10 14.11 3.60
C LEU A 137 11.99 15.29 3.16
N HIS A 138 11.45 16.23 2.39
CA HIS A 138 12.23 17.36 1.88
C HIS A 138 12.62 18.36 2.96
N VAL A 139 11.97 18.36 4.12
CA VAL A 139 12.30 19.26 5.24
C VAL A 139 13.65 18.92 5.88
N PRO A 140 13.88 17.68 6.41
CA PRO A 140 15.17 17.29 6.96
C PRO A 140 16.17 16.76 5.91
N GLY A 141 15.69 16.41 4.70
CA GLY A 141 16.48 15.80 3.65
C GLY A 141 16.74 14.29 3.85
N ASN A 142 17.54 13.72 2.94
CA ASN A 142 17.86 12.31 2.91
C ASN A 142 18.76 11.88 4.07
N ASN A 143 18.61 10.62 4.46
CA ASN A 143 19.57 9.91 5.30
C ASN A 143 20.57 9.12 4.41
N ASN A 144 21.65 8.60 5.01
CA ASN A 144 22.57 7.67 4.37
C ASN A 144 22.70 6.38 5.21
N PRO A 145 23.25 5.28 4.64
CA PRO A 145 23.28 3.98 5.31
C PRO A 145 24.00 3.94 6.65
N ILE A 146 24.97 4.81 6.85
CA ILE A 146 25.84 4.84 8.03
C ILE A 146 25.50 5.99 8.99
N GLY A 147 24.51 6.83 8.65
CA GLY A 147 24.06 7.93 9.50
C GLY A 147 25.08 9.03 9.76
N ILE A 148 26.06 9.20 8.87
CA ILE A 148 27.09 10.24 9.01
C ILE A 148 26.59 11.55 8.41
N ASP A 149 26.79 12.64 9.15
CA ASP A 149 26.45 13.98 8.66
C ASP A 149 27.37 14.41 7.52
N VAL A 150 26.78 14.93 6.46
CA VAL A 150 27.49 15.47 5.31
C VAL A 150 28.12 16.81 5.70
N LYS A 151 29.45 16.84 5.86
CA LYS A 151 30.18 18.05 6.27
C LYS A 151 30.58 18.92 5.08
N LYS A 152 30.88 18.31 3.95
CA LYS A 152 31.35 19.00 2.73
C LYS A 152 30.57 18.49 1.52
N PRO A 153 29.38 19.08 1.20
CA PRO A 153 28.55 18.60 0.09
C PRO A 153 29.28 18.41 -1.22
N SER A 154 30.26 19.29 -1.56
CA SER A 154 31.01 19.17 -2.80
C SER A 154 31.96 17.97 -2.88
N LYS A 155 32.29 17.33 -1.74
CA LYS A 155 33.18 16.16 -1.67
C LYS A 155 32.51 14.89 -1.23
N ASP A 156 31.46 15.02 -0.42
CA ASP A 156 30.81 13.91 0.28
C ASP A 156 29.47 13.51 -0.37
N THR A 157 29.10 14.14 -1.48
CA THR A 157 27.86 13.84 -2.21
C THR A 157 28.12 13.62 -3.69
N VAL A 158 27.18 12.92 -4.33
CA VAL A 158 27.14 12.77 -5.79
C VAL A 158 25.96 13.55 -6.35
N PRO A 159 26.03 14.05 -7.60
CA PRO A 159 24.89 14.72 -8.22
C PRO A 159 23.67 13.81 -8.30
N PHE A 160 22.50 14.37 -8.04
CA PHE A 160 21.25 13.62 -8.22
C PHE A 160 21.06 13.22 -9.69
N HIS A 161 21.20 14.17 -10.60
CA HIS A 161 21.18 13.92 -12.03
C HIS A 161 22.60 14.04 -12.64
N PRO A 162 23.04 13.06 -13.45
CA PRO A 162 22.34 11.86 -13.89
C PRO A 162 22.51 10.64 -12.96
N TYR A 163 23.38 10.71 -11.95
CA TYR A 163 23.90 9.56 -11.22
C TYR A 163 22.80 8.75 -10.49
N ILE A 164 22.04 9.41 -9.61
CA ILE A 164 20.95 8.75 -8.87
C ILE A 164 19.78 8.42 -9.80
N VAL A 165 19.44 9.33 -10.72
CA VAL A 165 18.33 9.13 -11.67
C VAL A 165 18.54 7.87 -12.52
N ILE A 166 19.74 7.60 -12.99
CA ILE A 166 20.04 6.39 -13.78
C ILE A 166 19.88 5.13 -12.92
N LYS A 167 20.38 5.15 -11.67
CA LYS A 167 20.23 4.01 -10.76
C LYS A 167 18.77 3.72 -10.41
N ASP A 168 17.99 4.75 -10.13
CA ASP A 168 16.57 4.62 -9.83
C ASP A 168 15.79 4.10 -11.05
N ALA A 169 16.09 4.62 -12.25
CA ALA A 169 15.49 4.14 -13.49
C ALA A 169 15.83 2.67 -13.76
N PHE A 170 17.06 2.24 -13.51
CA PHE A 170 17.45 0.84 -13.63
C PHE A 170 16.69 -0.05 -12.63
N ALA A 171 16.63 0.34 -11.36
CA ALA A 171 15.92 -0.41 -10.34
C ALA A 171 14.41 -0.53 -10.66
N LEU A 172 13.80 0.58 -11.12
CA LEU A 172 12.41 0.59 -11.56
C LEU A 172 12.18 -0.34 -12.77
N LEU A 173 13.06 -0.30 -13.76
CA LEU A 173 12.98 -1.17 -14.94
C LEU A 173 13.03 -2.65 -14.54
N MET A 174 13.96 -3.03 -13.66
CA MET A 174 14.05 -4.42 -13.16
C MET A 174 12.78 -4.84 -12.43
N PHE A 175 12.25 -3.97 -11.58
CA PHE A 175 10.98 -4.22 -10.89
C PHE A 175 9.82 -4.39 -11.89
N MET A 176 9.73 -3.54 -12.91
CA MET A 176 8.70 -3.61 -13.94
C MET A 176 8.80 -4.87 -14.81
N ILE A 177 10.00 -5.39 -15.06
CA ILE A 177 10.19 -6.67 -15.78
C ILE A 177 9.61 -7.82 -14.95
N VAL A 178 9.90 -7.87 -13.65
CA VAL A 178 9.34 -8.89 -12.75
C VAL A 178 7.82 -8.77 -12.66
N PHE A 179 7.30 -7.55 -12.53
CA PHE A 179 5.86 -7.31 -12.53
C PHE A 179 5.19 -7.76 -13.84
N ALA A 180 5.77 -7.41 -14.98
CA ALA A 180 5.28 -7.83 -16.29
C ALA A 180 5.26 -9.36 -16.44
N PHE A 181 6.26 -10.05 -15.90
CA PHE A 181 6.26 -11.51 -15.88
C PHE A 181 5.00 -12.07 -15.19
N PHE A 182 4.64 -11.56 -14.01
CA PHE A 182 3.44 -12.00 -13.31
C PHE A 182 2.15 -11.58 -14.04
N VAL A 183 2.11 -10.46 -14.71
CA VAL A 183 0.92 -10.01 -15.45
C VAL A 183 0.68 -10.85 -16.71
N PHE A 184 1.74 -11.21 -17.46
CA PHE A 184 1.61 -11.80 -18.78
C PHE A 184 1.85 -13.31 -18.83
N TYR A 185 2.59 -13.88 -17.89
CA TYR A 185 3.00 -15.30 -17.97
C TYR A 185 2.53 -16.13 -16.77
N SER A 186 2.33 -15.52 -15.60
CA SER A 186 1.91 -16.25 -14.39
C SER A 186 0.99 -15.38 -13.52
N PRO A 187 -0.16 -14.96 -14.06
CA PRO A 187 -1.07 -14.06 -13.36
C PRO A 187 -1.81 -14.74 -12.19
#